data_500d01e4ea289adef86a08b55f5eedc8
#
_entry.id   500d01e4ea289adef86a08b55f5eedc8
#
_cell.length_a   1.000
_cell.length_b   1.000
_cell.length_c   1.000
_cell.angle_alpha   90.00
_cell.angle_beta   90.00
_cell.angle_gamma   90.00
#
_symmetry.space_group_name_H-M   'P 1'
#
loop_
_entity.id
_entity.type
_entity.pdbx_description
1 polymer ?
#
loop_
_entity_poly.entity_id
_entity_poly.type
_entity_poly.pdbx_seq_one_letter_code
_entity_poly.pdbx_strand_id
1 'polypeptide(L)'
;LQFSPKPEVISDKAPAVIAYVHGDTIQQGMLLIQRLEATLREQMTEVESVLKAQALPLQEEAQELINYANSGQASADEIDIASRRVGEIETILEKLQYEAEQSFALEEQTMQATIAEHLTETLRTFSQDQGIDLVLNWGLSGEGVLYGTDSRDITIEVLEALNDPK
;
A
#
# COMPACT_ATOMS: atom_id res chain seq x y z
N LEU A 1 37.96 0.18 -27.99
CA LEU A 1 36.59 -0.32 -27.79
C LEU A 1 35.99 -0.50 -29.18
N GLN A 2 36.02 -1.75 -29.70
CA GLN A 2 35.33 -2.11 -30.93
C GLN A 2 33.84 -2.36 -30.61
N PHE A 3 32.97 -1.46 -31.06
CA PHE A 3 31.53 -1.73 -31.10
C PHE A 3 31.24 -2.71 -32.25
N SER A 4 30.94 -3.95 -31.93
CA SER A 4 30.32 -4.85 -32.90
C SER A 4 28.90 -4.40 -33.14
N PRO A 5 28.46 -4.19 -34.40
CA PRO A 5 27.06 -3.86 -34.66
C PRO A 5 26.19 -5.02 -34.21
N LYS A 6 25.20 -4.69 -33.36
CA LYS A 6 24.17 -5.63 -32.95
C LYS A 6 23.35 -6.01 -34.19
N PRO A 7 22.97 -7.29 -34.41
CA PRO A 7 22.18 -7.66 -35.57
C PRO A 7 20.87 -6.89 -35.59
N GLU A 8 20.53 -6.33 -36.73
CA GLU A 8 19.23 -5.69 -37.01
C GLU A 8 18.10 -6.70 -36.83
N VAL A 9 17.45 -6.68 -35.68
CA VAL A 9 16.30 -7.55 -35.38
C VAL A 9 14.96 -6.90 -35.69
N ILE A 10 14.95 -5.64 -36.22
CA ILE A 10 13.73 -4.82 -36.26
C ILE A 10 13.29 -4.44 -37.69
N SER A 11 13.93 -4.95 -38.77
CA SER A 11 13.73 -4.38 -40.10
C SER A 11 12.42 -4.77 -40.84
N ASP A 12 11.61 -5.71 -40.31
CA ASP A 12 10.40 -6.20 -40.99
C ASP A 12 9.09 -6.06 -40.19
N LYS A 13 9.06 -5.32 -39.06
CA LYS A 13 7.82 -5.08 -38.31
C LYS A 13 7.16 -3.76 -38.74
N ALA A 14 5.83 -3.77 -38.82
CA ALA A 14 5.04 -2.55 -38.94
C ALA A 14 5.42 -1.54 -37.83
N PRO A 15 5.27 -0.22 -38.07
CA PRO A 15 5.55 0.78 -37.03
C PRO A 15 4.79 0.47 -35.75
N ALA A 16 5.50 0.55 -34.61
CA ALA A 16 4.88 0.31 -33.30
C ALA A 16 3.77 1.30 -33.01
N VAL A 17 2.64 0.81 -32.52
CA VAL A 17 1.51 1.61 -32.08
C VAL A 17 1.74 1.98 -30.62
N ILE A 18 1.94 3.27 -30.38
CA ILE A 18 2.18 3.81 -29.04
C ILE A 18 0.97 4.65 -28.62
N ALA A 19 0.49 4.41 -27.40
CA ALA A 19 -0.56 5.20 -26.75
C ALA A 19 -0.09 5.68 -25.37
N TYR A 20 -0.87 6.54 -24.73
CA TYR A 20 -0.61 6.98 -23.38
C TYR A 20 -1.89 7.07 -22.55
N VAL A 21 -1.70 7.03 -21.23
CA VAL A 21 -2.74 7.26 -20.23
C VAL A 21 -2.31 8.33 -19.24
N HIS A 22 -3.24 9.09 -18.70
CA HIS A 22 -3.02 9.97 -17.56
C HIS A 22 -3.15 9.17 -16.27
N GLY A 23 -2.01 8.80 -15.69
CA GLY A 23 -1.95 7.95 -14.49
C GLY A 23 -2.74 8.52 -13.30
N ASP A 24 -2.69 9.84 -13.11
CA ASP A 24 -3.47 10.50 -12.05
C ASP A 24 -4.99 10.33 -12.24
N THR A 25 -5.46 10.41 -13.49
CA THR A 25 -6.88 10.18 -13.83
C THR A 25 -7.27 8.72 -13.59
N ILE A 26 -6.41 7.77 -13.99
CA ILE A 26 -6.61 6.35 -13.71
C ILE A 26 -6.69 6.10 -12.20
N GLN A 27 -5.74 6.63 -11.44
CA GLN A 27 -5.70 6.46 -9.98
C GLN A 27 -6.96 7.00 -9.30
N GLN A 28 -7.42 8.17 -9.70
CA GLN A 28 -8.61 8.81 -9.12
C GLN A 28 -9.92 8.13 -9.53
N GLY A 29 -9.98 7.62 -10.76
CA GLY A 29 -11.20 7.05 -11.34
C GLY A 29 -11.37 5.54 -11.16
N MET A 30 -10.33 4.83 -10.75
CA MET A 30 -10.36 3.37 -10.63
C MET A 30 -11.13 2.93 -9.38
N LEU A 31 -12.28 2.29 -9.59
CA LEU A 31 -13.18 1.87 -8.49
C LEU A 31 -12.55 0.83 -7.56
N LEU A 32 -11.62 0.02 -8.05
CA LEU A 32 -10.89 -0.93 -7.23
C LEU A 32 -10.08 -0.21 -6.14
N ILE A 33 -9.37 0.86 -6.49
CA ILE A 33 -8.60 1.68 -5.54
C ILE A 33 -9.52 2.20 -4.44
N GLN A 34 -10.65 2.82 -4.83
CA GLN A 34 -11.61 3.38 -3.87
C GLN A 34 -12.16 2.33 -2.90
N ARG A 35 -12.44 1.12 -3.39
CA ARG A 35 -12.91 -0.01 -2.55
C ARG A 35 -11.82 -0.49 -1.59
N LEU A 36 -10.60 -0.68 -2.10
CA LEU A 36 -9.46 -1.14 -1.29
C LEU A 36 -9.09 -0.13 -0.22
N GLU A 37 -9.09 1.17 -0.54
CA GLU A 37 -8.86 2.23 0.45
C GLU A 37 -9.96 2.27 1.54
N ALA A 38 -11.22 2.04 1.17
CA ALA A 38 -12.31 1.96 2.14
C ALA A 38 -12.13 0.75 3.07
N THR A 39 -11.82 -0.42 2.51
CA THR A 39 -11.56 -1.65 3.28
C THR A 39 -10.36 -1.47 4.21
N LEU A 40 -9.26 -0.91 3.72
CA LEU A 40 -8.08 -0.64 4.54
C LEU A 40 -8.40 0.29 5.71
N ARG A 41 -9.20 1.32 5.48
CA ARG A 41 -9.64 2.26 6.53
C ARG A 41 -10.50 1.59 7.60
N GLU A 42 -11.39 0.68 7.21
CA GLU A 42 -12.19 -0.11 8.15
C GLU A 42 -11.31 -1.04 8.97
N GLN A 43 -10.38 -1.76 8.34
CA GLN A 43 -9.43 -2.63 9.02
C GLN A 43 -8.54 -1.86 10.00
N MET A 44 -8.05 -0.68 9.61
CA MET A 44 -7.28 0.19 10.51
C MET A 44 -8.08 0.56 11.75
N THR A 45 -9.34 0.93 11.59
CA THR A 45 -10.22 1.29 12.73
C THR A 45 -10.43 0.09 13.66
N GLU A 46 -10.59 -1.10 13.10
CA GLU A 46 -10.75 -2.34 13.88
C GLU A 46 -9.47 -2.68 14.65
N VAL A 47 -8.31 -2.65 14.00
CA VAL A 47 -7.01 -2.92 14.65
C VAL A 47 -6.72 -1.90 15.75
N GLU A 48 -6.98 -0.61 15.54
CA GLU A 48 -6.85 0.41 16.58
C GLU A 48 -7.78 0.14 17.78
N SER A 49 -9.01 -0.28 17.53
CA SER A 49 -9.98 -0.62 18.57
C SER A 49 -9.51 -1.83 19.39
N VAL A 50 -9.03 -2.89 18.73
CA VAL A 50 -8.50 -4.08 19.37
C VAL A 50 -7.24 -3.77 20.17
N LEU A 51 -6.31 -3.01 19.58
CA LEU A 51 -5.08 -2.58 20.25
C LEU A 51 -5.39 -1.79 21.53
N LYS A 52 -6.32 -0.84 21.45
CA LYS A 52 -6.76 -0.04 22.60
C LYS A 52 -7.40 -0.91 23.68
N ALA A 53 -8.26 -1.85 23.30
CA ALA A 53 -8.92 -2.75 24.23
C ALA A 53 -7.91 -3.68 24.97
N GLN A 54 -6.83 -4.07 24.31
CA GLN A 54 -5.77 -4.88 24.91
C GLN A 54 -4.80 -4.04 25.74
N ALA A 55 -4.48 -2.84 25.31
CA ALA A 55 -3.51 -1.98 25.99
C ALA A 55 -4.08 -1.34 27.27
N LEU A 56 -5.35 -0.94 27.28
CA LEU A 56 -5.93 -0.22 28.40
C LEU A 56 -5.84 -0.95 29.73
N PRO A 57 -6.24 -2.25 29.88
CA PRO A 57 -6.12 -2.95 31.15
C PRO A 57 -4.67 -3.13 31.60
N LEU A 58 -3.73 -3.29 30.68
CA LEU A 58 -2.30 -3.38 30.98
C LEU A 58 -1.76 -2.04 31.51
N GLN A 59 -2.16 -0.94 30.89
CA GLN A 59 -1.79 0.40 31.36
C GLN A 59 -2.37 0.71 32.74
N GLU A 60 -3.61 0.31 33.01
CA GLU A 60 -4.23 0.44 34.32
C GLU A 60 -3.49 -0.40 35.36
N GLU A 61 -3.18 -1.68 35.08
CA GLU A 61 -2.38 -2.54 35.95
C GLU A 61 -1.01 -1.92 36.26
N ALA A 62 -0.30 -1.44 35.25
CA ALA A 62 1.01 -0.81 35.44
C ALA A 62 0.90 0.44 36.33
N GLN A 63 -0.13 1.27 36.13
CA GLN A 63 -0.35 2.47 36.93
C GLN A 63 -0.69 2.13 38.38
N GLU A 64 -1.48 1.12 38.65
CA GLU A 64 -1.81 0.63 39.99
C GLU A 64 -0.55 0.13 40.71
N LEU A 65 0.29 -0.67 40.02
CA LEU A 65 1.55 -1.17 40.58
C LEU A 65 2.52 -0.04 40.92
N ILE A 66 2.65 0.97 40.06
CA ILE A 66 3.48 2.15 40.31
C ILE A 66 2.95 2.93 41.51
N ASN A 67 1.64 3.15 41.60
CA ASN A 67 1.02 3.87 42.69
C ASN A 67 1.23 3.12 44.03
N TYR A 68 1.07 1.78 44.04
CA TYR A 68 1.30 0.96 45.21
C TYR A 68 2.78 1.01 45.68
N ALA A 69 3.72 0.85 44.76
CA ALA A 69 5.14 0.92 45.04
C ALA A 69 5.54 2.29 45.65
N ASN A 70 4.91 3.38 45.23
CA ASN A 70 5.18 4.74 45.72
C ASN A 70 4.38 5.13 46.98
N SER A 71 3.46 4.31 47.45
CA SER A 71 2.57 4.64 48.59
C SER A 71 3.28 4.68 49.93
N GLY A 72 4.51 4.15 50.04
CA GLY A 72 5.23 3.97 51.28
C GLY A 72 4.73 2.80 52.15
N GLN A 73 3.76 2.03 51.65
CA GLN A 73 3.22 0.82 52.33
C GLN A 73 3.85 -0.46 51.83
N ALA A 74 4.45 -0.46 50.62
CA ALA A 74 5.05 -1.62 50.01
C ALA A 74 6.42 -1.92 50.62
N SER A 75 6.69 -3.20 50.86
CA SER A 75 8.01 -3.72 51.25
C SER A 75 8.98 -3.67 50.06
N ALA A 76 10.28 -3.80 50.34
CA ALA A 76 11.31 -3.83 49.29
C ALA A 76 11.09 -4.96 48.27
N ASP A 77 10.67 -6.13 48.72
CA ASP A 77 10.39 -7.29 47.85
C ASP A 77 9.15 -7.04 46.96
N GLU A 78 8.11 -6.40 47.50
CA GLU A 78 6.90 -6.03 46.73
C GLU A 78 7.20 -4.96 45.68
N ILE A 79 8.07 -3.99 45.99
CA ILE A 79 8.53 -2.98 45.02
C ILE A 79 9.30 -3.65 43.86
N ASP A 80 10.16 -4.61 44.16
CA ASP A 80 10.92 -5.36 43.13
C ASP A 80 9.97 -6.18 42.21
N ILE A 81 8.99 -6.86 42.81
CA ILE A 81 7.98 -7.60 42.04
C ILE A 81 7.16 -6.64 41.15
N ALA A 82 6.69 -5.53 41.71
CA ALA A 82 5.94 -4.54 40.94
C ALA A 82 6.75 -3.95 39.78
N SER A 83 8.01 -3.62 40.03
CA SER A 83 8.92 -3.07 39.00
C SER A 83 9.17 -4.06 37.86
N ARG A 84 9.37 -5.36 38.17
CA ARG A 84 9.49 -6.38 37.14
C ARG A 84 8.21 -6.52 36.31
N ARG A 85 7.03 -6.51 36.98
CA ARG A 85 5.76 -6.62 36.29
C ARG A 85 5.48 -5.42 35.38
N VAL A 86 5.80 -4.22 35.81
CA VAL A 86 5.70 -3.00 34.96
C VAL A 86 6.59 -3.14 33.71
N GLY A 87 7.84 -3.60 33.85
CA GLY A 87 8.73 -3.84 32.71
C GLY A 87 8.21 -4.91 31.74
N GLU A 88 7.56 -5.97 32.26
CA GLU A 88 6.89 -6.98 31.40
C GLU A 88 5.72 -6.34 30.63
N ILE A 89 4.90 -5.51 31.29
CA ILE A 89 3.78 -4.82 30.65
C ILE A 89 4.27 -3.89 29.55
N GLU A 90 5.32 -3.11 29.80
CA GLU A 90 5.94 -2.23 28.79
C GLU A 90 6.35 -3.04 27.56
N THR A 91 7.02 -4.17 27.76
CA THR A 91 7.43 -5.07 26.66
C THR A 91 6.23 -5.61 25.88
N ILE A 92 5.13 -5.96 26.56
CA ILE A 92 3.90 -6.43 25.92
C ILE A 92 3.26 -5.31 25.08
N LEU A 93 3.19 -4.10 25.62
CA LEU A 93 2.64 -2.93 24.92
C LEU A 93 3.45 -2.58 23.66
N GLU A 94 4.78 -2.57 23.76
CA GLU A 94 5.67 -2.38 22.61
C GLU A 94 5.45 -3.45 21.52
N LYS A 95 5.30 -4.70 21.93
CA LYS A 95 5.04 -5.80 21.01
C LYS A 95 3.69 -5.66 20.32
N LEU A 96 2.63 -5.32 21.04
CA LEU A 96 1.30 -5.09 20.47
C LEU A 96 1.32 -3.94 19.44
N GLN A 97 2.00 -2.85 19.74
CA GLN A 97 2.16 -1.74 18.79
C GLN A 97 2.92 -2.17 17.55
N TYR A 98 4.04 -2.87 17.71
CA TYR A 98 4.85 -3.36 16.60
C TYR A 98 4.05 -4.32 15.69
N GLU A 99 3.28 -5.25 16.27
CA GLU A 99 2.45 -6.19 15.51
C GLU A 99 1.37 -5.46 14.71
N ALA A 100 0.75 -4.41 15.28
CA ALA A 100 -0.21 -3.58 14.58
C ALA A 100 0.41 -2.84 13.39
N GLU A 101 1.59 -2.23 13.58
CA GLU A 101 2.34 -1.53 12.52
C GLU A 101 2.74 -2.48 11.38
N GLN A 102 3.19 -3.70 11.72
CA GLN A 102 3.53 -4.72 10.72
C GLN A 102 2.31 -5.20 9.94
N SER A 103 1.17 -5.35 10.60
CA SER A 103 -0.09 -5.70 9.95
C SER A 103 -0.51 -4.64 8.93
N PHE A 104 -0.44 -3.36 9.28
CA PHE A 104 -0.75 -2.26 8.35
C PHE A 104 0.17 -2.21 7.14
N ALA A 105 1.49 -2.36 7.37
CA ALA A 105 2.46 -2.37 6.28
C ALA A 105 2.20 -3.52 5.29
N LEU A 106 1.81 -4.69 5.79
CA LEU A 106 1.48 -5.85 4.96
C LEU A 106 0.19 -5.62 4.16
N GLU A 107 -0.85 -5.07 4.77
CA GLU A 107 -2.11 -4.76 4.10
C GLU A 107 -1.91 -3.70 3.00
N GLU A 108 -1.14 -2.65 3.27
CA GLU A 108 -0.80 -1.63 2.28
C GLU A 108 -0.03 -2.22 1.10
N GLN A 109 0.96 -3.08 1.37
CA GLN A 109 1.71 -3.77 0.33
C GLN A 109 0.80 -4.68 -0.51
N THR A 110 -0.10 -5.41 0.12
CA THR A 110 -1.08 -6.29 -0.54
C THR A 110 -2.02 -5.47 -1.43
N MET A 111 -2.50 -4.33 -0.94
CA MET A 111 -3.33 -3.41 -1.71
C MET A 111 -2.59 -2.91 -2.96
N GLN A 112 -1.35 -2.44 -2.82
CA GLN A 112 -0.54 -1.98 -3.94
C GLN A 112 -0.30 -3.09 -4.98
N ALA A 113 0.00 -4.31 -4.53
CA ALA A 113 0.19 -5.46 -5.41
C ALA A 113 -1.10 -5.79 -6.19
N THR A 114 -2.24 -5.78 -5.53
CA THR A 114 -3.55 -6.04 -6.14
C THR A 114 -3.90 -4.99 -7.20
N ILE A 115 -3.64 -3.72 -6.91
CA ILE A 115 -3.85 -2.63 -7.89
C ILE A 115 -2.95 -2.80 -9.11
N ALA A 116 -1.66 -3.07 -8.89
CA ALA A 116 -0.68 -3.24 -9.96
C ALA A 116 -1.01 -4.45 -10.85
N GLU A 117 -1.43 -5.57 -10.26
CA GLU A 117 -1.84 -6.76 -10.99
C GLU A 117 -3.06 -6.49 -11.86
N HIS A 118 -4.12 -5.90 -11.29
CA HIS A 118 -5.34 -5.57 -12.03
C HIS A 118 -5.08 -4.58 -13.18
N LEU A 119 -4.28 -3.54 -12.92
CA LEU A 119 -3.89 -2.57 -13.95
C LEU A 119 -3.11 -3.25 -15.07
N THR A 120 -2.10 -4.06 -14.75
CA THR A 120 -1.26 -4.73 -15.73
C THR A 120 -2.04 -5.73 -16.58
N GLU A 121 -2.93 -6.51 -15.96
CA GLU A 121 -3.75 -7.48 -16.65
C GLU A 121 -4.75 -6.82 -17.60
N THR A 122 -5.41 -5.77 -17.13
CA THR A 122 -6.37 -5.01 -17.95
C THR A 122 -5.66 -4.33 -19.11
N LEU A 123 -4.53 -3.65 -18.87
CA LEU A 123 -3.73 -3.03 -19.93
C LEU A 123 -3.25 -4.05 -20.96
N ARG A 124 -2.82 -5.23 -20.52
CA ARG A 124 -2.39 -6.29 -21.43
C ARG A 124 -3.52 -6.73 -22.35
N THR A 125 -4.68 -7.05 -21.79
CA THR A 125 -5.85 -7.49 -22.56
C THR A 125 -6.31 -6.39 -23.51
N PHE A 126 -6.51 -5.18 -23.00
CA PHE A 126 -6.93 -4.03 -23.77
C PHE A 126 -5.97 -3.72 -24.93
N SER A 127 -4.66 -3.70 -24.67
CA SER A 127 -3.65 -3.42 -25.69
C SER A 127 -3.60 -4.48 -26.78
N GLN A 128 -3.75 -5.76 -26.41
CA GLN A 128 -3.83 -6.86 -27.39
C GLN A 128 -5.05 -6.72 -28.30
N ASP A 129 -6.21 -6.40 -27.74
CA ASP A 129 -7.45 -6.25 -28.47
C ASP A 129 -7.43 -5.03 -29.44
N GLN A 130 -6.74 -3.97 -29.05
CA GLN A 130 -6.61 -2.72 -29.81
C GLN A 130 -5.36 -2.65 -30.69
N GLY A 131 -4.49 -3.67 -30.67
CA GLY A 131 -3.25 -3.68 -31.45
C GLY A 131 -2.24 -2.61 -31.00
N ILE A 132 -2.20 -2.30 -29.70
CA ILE A 132 -1.28 -1.34 -29.10
C ILE A 132 -0.03 -2.08 -28.63
N ASP A 133 1.15 -1.62 -29.06
CA ASP A 133 2.42 -2.24 -28.71
C ASP A 133 3.02 -1.69 -27.42
N LEU A 134 2.72 -0.42 -27.08
CA LEU A 134 3.27 0.26 -25.90
C LEU A 134 2.28 1.29 -25.36
N VAL A 135 2.05 1.24 -24.05
CA VAL A 135 1.31 2.25 -23.30
C VAL A 135 2.26 3.00 -22.39
N LEU A 136 2.28 4.32 -22.47
CA LEU A 136 3.09 5.20 -21.64
C LEU A 136 2.23 5.88 -20.57
N ASN A 137 2.84 6.14 -19.42
CA ASN A 137 2.20 6.97 -18.40
C ASN A 137 2.54 8.45 -18.63
N TRP A 138 1.52 9.29 -18.66
CA TRP A 138 1.66 10.74 -18.63
C TRP A 138 1.25 11.24 -17.25
N GLY A 139 2.23 11.50 -16.38
CA GLY A 139 2.01 12.08 -15.06
C GLY A 139 2.09 13.62 -15.09
N LEU A 140 1.53 14.25 -14.07
CA LEU A 140 1.62 15.72 -13.86
C LEU A 140 3.06 16.22 -13.76
N SER A 141 3.97 15.37 -13.31
CA SER A 141 5.41 15.67 -13.20
C SER A 141 6.15 15.68 -14.55
N GLY A 142 5.48 15.39 -15.67
CA GLY A 142 6.09 15.30 -17.00
C GLY A 142 7.02 14.08 -17.17
N GLU A 143 6.87 13.07 -16.35
CA GLU A 143 7.66 11.85 -16.40
C GLU A 143 7.34 11.05 -17.66
N GLY A 144 8.26 11.06 -18.61
CA GLY A 144 8.27 10.17 -19.77
C GLY A 144 7.57 10.72 -21.03
N VAL A 145 6.43 11.38 -20.94
CA VAL A 145 5.70 11.93 -22.09
C VAL A 145 5.66 13.45 -22.00
N LEU A 146 6.34 14.13 -22.92
CA LEU A 146 6.34 15.59 -22.99
C LEU A 146 5.21 16.14 -23.90
N TYR A 147 4.79 15.35 -24.88
CA TYR A 147 3.72 15.69 -25.81
C TYR A 147 3.12 14.41 -26.40
N GLY A 148 1.80 14.42 -26.57
CA GLY A 148 1.03 13.41 -27.27
C GLY A 148 -0.19 14.05 -27.93
N THR A 149 -0.66 13.47 -29.04
CA THR A 149 -1.90 13.89 -29.67
C THR A 149 -3.09 13.25 -28.94
N ASP A 150 -4.22 13.93 -28.88
CA ASP A 150 -5.45 13.42 -28.23
C ASP A 150 -5.90 12.06 -28.82
N SER A 151 -5.60 11.79 -30.09
CA SER A 151 -5.89 10.51 -30.74
C SER A 151 -5.06 9.33 -30.20
N ARG A 152 -4.08 9.58 -29.35
CA ARG A 152 -3.26 8.57 -28.67
C ARG A 152 -3.52 8.51 -27.17
N ASP A 153 -4.37 9.36 -26.66
CA ASP A 153 -4.88 9.30 -25.30
C ASP A 153 -5.96 8.22 -25.20
N ILE A 154 -5.68 7.19 -24.43
CA ILE A 154 -6.59 6.06 -24.19
C ILE A 154 -7.04 5.99 -22.72
N THR A 155 -6.90 7.11 -21.99
CA THR A 155 -7.16 7.17 -20.55
C THR A 155 -8.57 6.72 -20.19
N ILE A 156 -9.57 7.24 -20.92
CA ILE A 156 -10.99 6.96 -20.61
C ILE A 156 -11.33 5.50 -20.94
N GLU A 157 -10.91 5.01 -22.09
CA GLU A 157 -11.17 3.64 -22.54
C GLU A 157 -10.52 2.61 -21.61
N VAL A 158 -9.30 2.87 -21.15
CA VAL A 158 -8.61 2.03 -20.16
C VAL A 158 -9.34 2.10 -18.83
N LEU A 159 -9.78 3.29 -18.38
CA LEU A 159 -10.51 3.45 -17.14
C LEU A 159 -11.86 2.71 -17.16
N GLU A 160 -12.58 2.76 -18.27
CA GLU A 160 -13.80 1.98 -18.46
C GLU A 160 -13.51 0.47 -18.36
N ALA A 161 -12.47 0.00 -19.03
CA ALA A 161 -12.05 -1.41 -18.96
C ALA A 161 -11.62 -1.85 -17.55
N LEU A 162 -10.96 -0.97 -16.78
CA LEU A 162 -10.58 -1.22 -15.39
C LEU A 162 -11.78 -1.32 -14.44
N ASN A 163 -12.83 -0.58 -14.74
CA ASN A 163 -14.04 -0.50 -13.92
C ASN A 163 -15.16 -1.45 -14.38
N ASP A 164 -14.97 -2.14 -15.50
CA ASP A 164 -15.94 -3.10 -15.99
C ASP A 164 -15.97 -4.34 -15.08
N PRO A 165 -17.12 -4.70 -14.50
CA PRO A 165 -17.24 -5.91 -13.71
C PRO A 165 -17.17 -7.13 -14.64
N LYS A 166 -16.06 -7.85 -14.60
CA LYS A 166 -15.92 -9.15 -15.26
C LYS A 166 -16.77 -10.22 -14.59
#